data_def95a068fe68ff8e444e018be4352ec
#
_entry.id   def95a068fe68ff8e444e018be4352ec
#
_cell.length_a   1.000
_cell.length_b   1.000
_cell.length_c   1.000
_cell.angle_alpha   90.00
_cell.angle_beta   90.00
_cell.angle_gamma   90.00
#
_symmetry.space_group_name_H-M   'P 1'
#
loop_
_entity.id
_entity.type
_entity.pdbx_description
1 polymer ?
#
loop_
_entity_poly.entity_id
_entity_poly.type
_entity_poly.pdbx_seq_one_letter_code
_entity_poly.pdbx_strand_id
1 'polypeptide(L)'
;QSQTVANSVGDPNILKGFSVDGVVETSLGTFVSAYNGALDVSIRPECIELSIDSEGSYVVQECTFYGHDQVISFQNSKGEVFRARSLPNTIYEAGDKVNIKISEVTTFPSN
;
A
#
# COMPACT_ATOMS: atom_id res chain seq x y z
N GLN A 1 -5.88 11.69 7.70
CA GLN A 1 -4.73 10.99 7.19
C GLN A 1 -4.48 11.32 5.73
N SER A 2 -3.28 11.68 5.37
CA SER A 2 -2.94 12.01 4.00
C SER A 2 -1.92 11.03 3.43
N GLN A 3 -1.87 10.99 2.12
CA GLN A 3 -0.99 10.09 1.37
C GLN A 3 -0.15 10.90 0.41
N THR A 4 1.12 10.55 0.29
CA THR A 4 1.97 11.05 -0.79
C THR A 4 1.89 10.05 -1.94
N VAL A 5 1.44 10.51 -3.10
CA VAL A 5 1.33 9.66 -4.29
C VAL A 5 2.73 9.30 -4.79
N ALA A 6 2.96 8.03 -5.06
CA ALA A 6 4.21 7.57 -5.62
C ALA A 6 4.41 8.11 -7.03
N ASN A 7 5.57 8.68 -7.33
CA ASN A 7 5.89 9.29 -8.61
C ASN A 7 6.60 8.34 -9.58
N SER A 8 7.14 7.25 -9.07
CA SER A 8 7.81 6.25 -9.91
C SER A 8 7.48 4.84 -9.43
N VAL A 9 7.82 3.87 -10.28
CA VAL A 9 7.55 2.45 -10.03
C VAL A 9 8.18 1.94 -8.74
N GLY A 10 9.35 2.46 -8.40
CA GLY A 10 10.09 2.01 -7.22
C GLY A 10 9.81 2.79 -5.95
N ASP A 11 8.99 3.84 -6.03
CA ASP A 11 8.72 4.67 -4.86
C ASP A 11 7.85 3.94 -3.85
N PRO A 12 8.14 4.12 -2.55
CA PRO A 12 7.29 3.55 -1.51
C PRO A 12 5.94 4.26 -1.44
N ASN A 13 4.95 3.55 -0.93
CA ASN A 13 3.70 4.16 -0.53
C ASN A 13 3.94 4.84 0.82
N ILE A 14 3.63 6.12 0.93
CA ILE A 14 3.82 6.89 2.15
C ILE A 14 2.46 7.32 2.70
N LEU A 15 2.21 6.96 3.96
CA LEU A 15 0.99 7.36 4.65
C LEU A 15 1.37 8.18 5.87
N LYS A 16 0.65 9.27 6.09
CA LYS A 16 0.79 10.07 7.30
C LYS A 16 -0.03 9.41 8.41
N GLY A 17 0.52 9.36 9.61
CA GLY A 17 -0.17 8.80 10.75
C GLY A 17 0.25 9.47 12.05
N PHE A 18 -0.43 9.07 13.10
CA PHE A 18 -0.12 9.51 14.46
C PHE A 18 -0.09 8.29 15.36
N SER A 19 1.05 8.03 15.96
CA SER A 19 1.26 6.85 16.79
C SER A 19 0.97 7.17 18.25
N VAL A 20 0.19 6.32 18.89
CA VAL A 20 -0.14 6.41 20.31
C VAL A 20 0.22 5.07 20.95
N ASP A 21 1.05 5.12 21.97
CA ASP A 21 1.53 3.91 22.65
C ASP A 21 2.14 2.88 21.71
N GLY A 22 2.87 3.36 20.71
CA GLY A 22 3.55 2.50 19.75
C GLY A 22 2.64 1.90 18.68
N VAL A 23 1.43 2.39 18.53
CA VAL A 23 0.46 1.89 17.55
C VAL A 23 0.00 3.02 16.64
N VAL A 24 0.05 2.80 15.34
CA VAL A 24 -0.42 3.76 14.34
C VAL A 24 -1.46 3.08 13.46
N GLU A 25 -2.62 3.75 13.33
CA GLU A 25 -3.69 3.30 12.44
C GLU A 25 -3.60 4.04 11.12
N THR A 26 -3.66 3.31 10.03
CA THR A 26 -3.62 3.86 8.68
C THR A 26 -4.73 3.28 7.82
N SER A 27 -4.94 3.86 6.65
CA SER A 27 -5.92 3.33 5.70
C SER A 27 -5.53 1.98 5.10
N LEU A 28 -4.30 1.52 5.31
CA LEU A 28 -3.86 0.19 4.87
C LEU A 28 -3.72 -0.80 6.02
N GLY A 29 -3.98 -0.38 7.25
CA GLY A 29 -3.92 -1.26 8.41
C GLY A 29 -3.33 -0.58 9.63
N THR A 30 -3.17 -1.36 10.69
CA THR A 30 -2.64 -0.92 11.96
C THR A 30 -1.23 -1.50 12.12
N PHE A 31 -0.28 -0.64 12.46
CA PHE A 31 1.12 -1.04 12.55
C PHE A 31 1.74 -0.61 13.89
N VAL A 32 2.83 -1.28 14.23
CA VAL A 32 3.61 -0.97 15.43
C VAL A 32 4.73 -0.02 15.06
N SER A 33 5.00 0.96 15.92
CA SER A 33 6.08 1.91 15.71
C SER A 33 6.90 2.08 16.98
N ALA A 34 8.20 2.32 16.82
CA ALA A 34 9.07 2.70 17.92
C ALA A 34 8.89 4.16 18.33
N TYR A 35 8.17 4.93 17.54
CA TYR A 35 7.97 6.37 17.76
C TYR A 35 6.53 6.66 18.13
N ASN A 36 6.33 7.69 18.95
CA ASN A 36 5.01 8.24 19.22
C ASN A 36 4.87 9.61 18.55
N GLY A 37 3.64 10.02 18.31
CA GLY A 37 3.35 11.29 17.66
C GLY A 37 3.24 11.18 16.17
N ALA A 38 3.38 12.30 15.49
CA ALA A 38 3.28 12.36 14.03
C ALA A 38 4.41 11.58 13.36
N LEU A 39 4.06 10.70 12.42
CA LEU A 39 5.04 9.90 11.71
C LEU A 39 4.56 9.58 10.30
N ASP A 40 5.50 9.09 9.49
CA ASP A 40 5.23 8.54 8.18
C ASP A 40 5.35 7.03 8.24
N VAL A 41 4.40 6.34 7.64
CA VAL A 41 4.45 4.89 7.42
C VAL A 41 4.81 4.67 5.96
N SER A 42 5.94 4.02 5.73
CA SER A 42 6.46 3.75 4.39
C SER A 42 6.31 2.28 4.08
N ILE A 43 5.66 1.97 2.97
CA ILE A 43 5.41 0.58 2.55
C ILE A 43 5.87 0.43 1.11
N ARG A 44 6.90 -0.37 0.90
CA ARG A 44 7.40 -0.63 -0.44
C ARG A 44 6.39 -1.43 -1.23
N PRO A 45 6.24 -1.18 -2.54
CA PRO A 45 5.29 -1.91 -3.37
C PRO A 45 5.45 -3.43 -3.33
N GLU A 46 6.68 -3.92 -3.25
CA GLU A 46 6.95 -5.37 -3.20
C GLU A 46 6.56 -6.00 -1.86
N CYS A 47 6.28 -5.18 -0.85
CA CYS A 47 5.82 -5.66 0.45
C CYS A 47 4.30 -5.78 0.53
N ILE A 48 3.58 -5.42 -0.51
CA ILE A 48 2.12 -5.54 -0.59
C ILE A 48 1.79 -6.69 -1.53
N GLU A 49 1.18 -7.73 -0.97
CA GLU A 49 0.69 -8.87 -1.74
C GLU A 49 -0.81 -8.73 -1.94
N LEU A 50 -1.25 -8.87 -3.19
CA LEU A 50 -2.66 -8.80 -3.54
C LEU A 50 -3.23 -10.19 -3.73
N SER A 51 -4.49 -10.36 -3.38
CA SER A 51 -5.25 -11.57 -3.71
C SER A 51 -6.63 -11.17 -4.25
N ILE A 52 -7.05 -11.81 -5.34
CA ILE A 52 -8.35 -11.55 -5.92
C ILE A 52 -9.43 -12.10 -4.98
N ASP A 53 -10.41 -11.27 -4.68
CA ASP A 53 -11.51 -11.59 -3.79
C ASP A 53 -12.71 -10.76 -4.19
N SER A 54 -13.80 -11.40 -4.59
CA SER A 54 -15.01 -10.71 -5.02
C SER A 54 -15.61 -9.80 -3.93
N GLU A 55 -15.22 -10.01 -2.69
CA GLU A 55 -15.64 -9.16 -1.56
C GLU A 55 -14.48 -8.34 -1.01
N GLY A 56 -13.41 -8.21 -1.78
CA GLY A 56 -12.23 -7.45 -1.38
C GLY A 56 -12.53 -5.97 -1.17
N SER A 57 -11.76 -5.36 -0.28
CA SER A 57 -11.93 -3.96 0.11
C SER A 57 -11.24 -2.97 -0.82
N TYR A 58 -10.45 -3.46 -1.76
CA TYR A 58 -9.68 -2.63 -2.68
C TYR A 58 -10.01 -3.00 -4.11
N VAL A 59 -9.83 -2.04 -5.01
CA VAL A 59 -10.14 -2.22 -6.43
C VAL A 59 -8.91 -1.88 -7.26
N VAL A 60 -8.53 -2.78 -8.15
CA VAL A 60 -7.42 -2.56 -9.07
C VAL A 60 -7.80 -1.48 -10.08
N GLN A 61 -6.89 -0.53 -10.31
CA GLN A 61 -7.04 0.50 -11.33
C GLN A 61 -6.26 0.15 -12.59
N GLU A 62 -5.03 -0.32 -12.44
CA GLU A 62 -4.13 -0.52 -13.55
C GLU A 62 -3.08 -1.57 -13.19
N CYS A 63 -2.65 -2.34 -14.19
CA CYS A 63 -1.58 -3.31 -14.05
C CYS A 63 -0.62 -3.12 -15.22
N THR A 64 0.64 -2.83 -14.92
CA THR A 64 1.67 -2.57 -15.92
C THR A 64 2.82 -3.55 -15.76
N PHE A 65 3.26 -4.13 -16.87
CA PHE A 65 4.37 -5.07 -16.88
C PHE A 65 5.71 -4.36 -17.13
N TYR A 66 6.71 -4.74 -16.35
CA TYR A 66 8.05 -4.18 -16.43
C TYR A 66 9.08 -5.30 -16.60
N GLY A 67 8.90 -6.14 -17.61
CA GLY A 67 9.79 -7.25 -17.89
C GLY A 67 9.57 -8.42 -16.95
N HIS A 68 10.29 -8.45 -15.83
CA HIS A 68 10.23 -9.58 -14.90
C HIS A 68 9.11 -9.48 -13.88
N ASP A 69 8.53 -8.31 -13.71
CA ASP A 69 7.51 -8.10 -12.71
C ASP A 69 6.41 -7.16 -13.22
N GLN A 70 5.41 -6.96 -12.40
CA GLN A 70 4.29 -6.08 -12.68
C GLN A 70 4.06 -5.15 -11.50
N VAL A 71 3.55 -3.96 -11.82
CA VAL A 71 3.13 -2.98 -10.82
C VAL A 71 1.62 -2.80 -10.95
N ILE A 72 0.92 -2.94 -9.84
CA ILE A 72 -0.52 -2.87 -9.78
C ILE A 72 -0.89 -1.64 -8.95
N SER A 73 -1.61 -0.69 -9.55
CA SER A 73 -2.20 0.38 -8.79
C SER A 73 -3.60 -0.03 -8.35
N PHE A 74 -3.91 0.23 -7.10
CA PHE A 74 -5.21 -0.13 -6.52
C PHE A 74 -5.67 0.98 -5.59
N GLN A 75 -6.97 1.03 -5.33
CA GLN A 75 -7.53 2.06 -4.48
C GLN A 75 -8.44 1.47 -3.41
N ASN A 76 -8.56 2.20 -2.32
CA ASN A 76 -9.54 1.90 -1.28
C ASN A 76 -10.87 2.61 -1.56
N SER A 77 -11.83 2.45 -0.65
CA SER A 77 -13.16 3.05 -0.80
C SER A 77 -13.15 4.59 -0.74
N LYS A 78 -12.07 5.17 -0.24
CA LYS A 78 -11.91 6.63 -0.17
C LYS A 78 -11.25 7.20 -1.41
N GLY A 79 -10.85 6.36 -2.36
CA GLY A 79 -10.16 6.81 -3.56
C GLY A 79 -8.65 7.02 -3.38
N GLU A 80 -8.09 6.65 -2.25
CA GLU A 80 -6.64 6.70 -2.07
C GLU A 80 -5.99 5.62 -2.90
N VAL A 81 -4.92 5.95 -3.62
CA VAL A 81 -4.26 5.06 -4.56
C VAL A 81 -2.92 4.58 -4.00
N PHE A 82 -2.70 3.29 -4.11
CA PHE A 82 -1.48 2.64 -3.67
C PHE A 82 -0.93 1.76 -4.78
N ARG A 83 0.31 1.33 -4.66
CA ARG A 83 0.95 0.44 -5.62
C ARG A 83 1.51 -0.78 -4.94
N ALA A 84 1.27 -1.93 -5.56
CA ALA A 84 1.89 -3.20 -5.22
C ALA A 84 2.78 -3.64 -6.38
N ARG A 85 3.75 -4.45 -6.09
CA ARG A 85 4.67 -4.99 -7.10
C ARG A 85 4.85 -6.48 -6.86
N SER A 86 4.71 -7.27 -7.90
CA SER A 86 4.80 -8.72 -7.78
C SER A 86 5.28 -9.36 -9.08
N LEU A 87 5.63 -10.63 -8.98
CA LEU A 87 5.84 -11.45 -10.17
C LEU A 87 4.50 -11.62 -10.89
N PRO A 88 4.52 -11.74 -12.22
CA PRO A 88 3.27 -11.80 -13.00
C PRO A 88 2.63 -13.19 -12.97
N ASN A 89 2.45 -13.76 -11.77
CA ASN A 89 1.80 -15.07 -11.60
C ASN A 89 0.28 -14.98 -11.69
N THR A 90 -0.28 -13.82 -11.36
CA THR A 90 -1.68 -13.51 -11.50
C THR A 90 -1.80 -12.25 -12.34
N ILE A 91 -2.65 -12.29 -13.35
CA ILE A 91 -2.91 -11.11 -14.17
C ILE A 91 -4.09 -10.36 -13.55
N TYR A 92 -3.83 -9.12 -13.17
CA TYR A 92 -4.86 -8.24 -12.60
C TYR A 92 -5.40 -7.31 -13.66
N GLU A 93 -6.70 -7.06 -13.61
CA GLU A 93 -7.38 -6.16 -14.53
C GLU A 93 -8.08 -5.06 -13.76
N ALA A 94 -8.23 -3.91 -14.41
CA ALA A 94 -8.98 -2.79 -13.83
C ALA A 94 -10.38 -3.26 -13.42
N GLY A 95 -10.78 -2.93 -12.21
CA GLY A 95 -12.06 -3.34 -11.65
C GLY A 95 -12.01 -4.59 -10.79
N ASP A 96 -10.92 -5.34 -10.83
CA ASP A 96 -10.78 -6.51 -9.95
C ASP A 96 -10.80 -6.07 -8.49
N LYS A 97 -11.60 -6.77 -7.70
CA LYS A 97 -11.60 -6.57 -6.25
C LYS A 97 -10.54 -7.46 -5.63
N VAL A 98 -9.78 -6.88 -4.71
CA VAL A 98 -8.66 -7.56 -4.08
C VAL A 98 -8.61 -7.27 -2.59
N ASN A 99 -7.96 -8.15 -1.87
CA ASN A 99 -7.48 -7.91 -0.51
C ASN A 99 -5.97 -7.78 -0.54
N ILE A 100 -5.42 -7.22 0.52
CA ILE A 100 -3.98 -7.01 0.63
C ILE A 100 -3.42 -7.71 1.86
N LYS A 101 -2.14 -8.03 1.76
CA LYS A 101 -1.34 -8.53 2.87
C LYS A 101 -0.02 -7.79 2.81
N ILE A 102 0.38 -7.19 3.93
CA ILE A 102 1.61 -6.39 4.01
C ILE A 102 2.62 -7.15 4.83
N SER A 103 3.81 -7.38 4.25
CA SER A 103 4.86 -8.16 4.90
C SER A 103 5.76 -7.32 5.78
N GLU A 104 5.95 -6.03 5.43
CA GLU A 104 6.89 -5.18 6.14
C GLU A 104 6.54 -3.72 5.94
N VAL A 105 6.71 -2.92 7.00
CA VAL A 105 6.59 -1.47 6.93
C VAL A 105 7.77 -0.83 7.65
N THR A 106 8.06 0.41 7.29
CA THR A 106 9.04 1.23 7.99
C THR A 106 8.36 2.50 8.46
N THR A 107 8.64 2.93 9.68
CA THR A 107 8.07 4.17 10.22
C THR A 107 9.17 5.18 10.48
N PHE A 108 8.86 6.44 10.22
CA PHE A 108 9.78 7.56 10.41
C PHE A 108 9.06 8.69 11.13
N PRO A 109 9.72 9.37 12.09
CA PRO A 109 9.12 10.57 12.66
C PRO A 109 8.88 11.60 11.55
N SER A 110 7.71 12.23 11.57
CA SER A 110 7.41 13.33 10.65
C SER A 110 8.10 14.61 11.10
N ASN A 111 8.54 15.39 10.13
CA ASN A 111 9.11 16.71 10.40
C ASN A 111 8.06 17.80 10.34
#